data_ac2e187fc6b989be47389a580e3c670b
#
_entry.id   ac2e187fc6b989be47389a580e3c670b
#
_cell.length_a   1.000
_cell.length_b   1.000
_cell.length_c   1.000
_cell.angle_alpha   90.00
_cell.angle_beta   90.00
_cell.angle_gamma   90.00
#
_symmetry.space_group_name_H-M   'P 1'
#
loop_
_entity.id
_entity.type
_entity.pdbx_description
1 polymer ?
#
loop_
_entity_poly.entity_id
_entity_poly.type
_entity_poly.pdbx_seq_one_letter_code
_entity_poly.pdbx_strand_id
1 'polypeptide(L)'
;MNLFPSVADKYTKEHLSAREAQRLAEFIAWGPVVFQIARLMVKFGILDLLRDSDEGLTVEELSAKTGLSVYAIKILTDASLSAGIILVNTDTDRFTLSKTGWFLLTDPATRVNIDFNHDVNYQGMFYLEEALKEGRPAGLKCLGDWPTIYEGLSQLPEQVQKSWFGFDHFYSDHSFEEALKIEFSQHPQTLMDVGGNTGRFALR
;
A
#
# COMPACT_ATOMS: atom_id res chain seq x y z
N MET A 1 19.70 5.92 -21.44
CA MET A 1 18.72 4.88 -20.99
C MET A 1 18.02 4.35 -22.23
N ASN A 2 18.05 3.03 -22.48
CA ASN A 2 17.32 2.42 -23.61
C ASN A 2 15.95 1.96 -23.09
N LEU A 3 14.90 2.72 -23.43
CA LEU A 3 13.52 2.33 -23.11
C LEU A 3 12.98 1.39 -24.18
N PHE A 4 12.15 0.42 -23.78
CA PHE A 4 11.39 -0.36 -24.75
C PHE A 4 10.49 0.57 -25.57
N PRO A 5 10.40 0.38 -26.91
CA PRO A 5 9.60 1.26 -27.77
C PRO A 5 8.17 1.45 -27.29
N SER A 6 7.55 0.41 -26.73
CA SER A 6 6.19 0.45 -26.18
C SER A 6 5.99 1.36 -24.97
N VAL A 7 7.05 1.69 -24.26
CA VAL A 7 7.00 2.57 -23.08
C VAL A 7 7.72 3.90 -23.28
N ALA A 8 8.51 4.02 -24.38
CA ALA A 8 9.29 5.22 -24.65
C ALA A 8 8.41 6.48 -24.72
N ASP A 9 7.29 6.41 -25.43
CA ASP A 9 6.35 7.53 -25.59
C ASP A 9 5.85 8.06 -24.25
N LYS A 10 5.48 7.15 -23.33
CA LYS A 10 5.01 7.48 -21.98
C LYS A 10 6.03 8.31 -21.17
N TYR A 11 7.33 8.07 -21.37
CA TYR A 11 8.38 8.69 -20.56
C TYR A 11 9.12 9.82 -21.28
N THR A 12 8.88 10.02 -22.57
CA THR A 12 9.59 11.04 -23.39
C THR A 12 8.71 12.20 -23.81
N LYS A 13 7.39 12.09 -23.62
CA LYS A 13 6.42 13.13 -24.00
C LYS A 13 5.50 13.46 -22.85
N GLU A 14 5.05 14.71 -22.82
CA GLU A 14 4.00 15.13 -21.91
C GLU A 14 2.63 14.76 -22.49
N HIS A 15 1.82 14.05 -21.70
CA HIS A 15 0.48 13.62 -22.09
C HIS A 15 -0.63 14.29 -21.27
N LEU A 16 -0.28 14.92 -20.15
CA LEU A 16 -1.26 15.56 -19.28
C LEU A 16 -1.56 16.99 -19.76
N SER A 17 -2.81 17.37 -19.71
CA SER A 17 -3.18 18.77 -19.77
C SER A 17 -2.66 19.51 -18.53
N ALA A 18 -2.52 20.83 -18.60
CA ALA A 18 -2.07 21.66 -17.47
C ALA A 18 -2.94 21.44 -16.21
N ARG A 19 -4.25 21.22 -16.38
CA ARG A 19 -5.18 20.97 -15.27
C ARG A 19 -4.98 19.58 -14.64
N GLU A 20 -4.73 18.57 -15.44
CA GLU A 20 -4.42 17.22 -14.94
C GLU A 20 -3.08 17.17 -14.22
N ALA A 21 -2.06 17.84 -14.78
CA ALA A 21 -0.75 17.96 -14.14
C ALA A 21 -0.84 18.70 -12.79
N GLN A 22 -1.62 19.79 -12.70
CA GLN A 22 -1.87 20.51 -11.45
C GLN A 22 -2.54 19.60 -10.43
N ARG A 23 -3.61 18.90 -10.80
CA ARG A 23 -4.32 17.97 -9.91
C ARG A 23 -3.40 16.85 -9.38
N LEU A 24 -2.55 16.31 -10.26
CA LEU A 24 -1.58 15.29 -9.86
C LEU A 24 -0.53 15.85 -8.89
N ALA A 25 -0.04 17.07 -9.12
CA ALA A 25 0.90 17.74 -8.22
C ALA A 25 0.28 17.99 -6.83
N GLU A 26 -0.97 18.43 -6.78
CA GLU A 26 -1.73 18.58 -5.53
C GLU A 26 -1.93 17.24 -4.82
N PHE A 27 -2.30 16.19 -5.56
CA PHE A 27 -2.44 14.85 -4.99
C PHE A 27 -1.12 14.32 -4.40
N ILE A 28 0.01 14.55 -5.07
CA ILE A 28 1.35 14.19 -4.56
C ILE A 28 1.67 14.98 -3.28
N ALA A 29 1.37 16.28 -3.25
CA ALA A 29 1.61 17.12 -2.07
C ALA A 29 0.80 16.66 -0.85
N TRP A 30 -0.44 16.22 -1.05
CA TRP A 30 -1.32 15.66 -0.02
C TRP A 30 -1.16 14.14 0.19
N GLY A 31 -0.27 13.50 -0.55
CA GLY A 31 -0.06 12.04 -0.52
C GLY A 31 0.01 11.43 0.89
N PRO A 32 0.80 11.99 1.83
CA PRO A 32 0.88 11.46 3.19
C PRO A 32 -0.46 11.46 3.93
N VAL A 33 -1.29 12.50 3.73
CA VAL A 33 -2.62 12.61 4.35
C VAL A 33 -3.59 11.63 3.70
N VAL A 34 -3.64 11.60 2.36
CA VAL A 34 -4.51 10.68 1.59
C VAL A 34 -4.20 9.22 1.97
N PHE A 35 -2.93 8.86 2.06
CA PHE A 35 -2.50 7.52 2.47
C PHE A 35 -3.03 7.14 3.85
N GLN A 36 -2.87 8.00 4.85
CA GLN A 36 -3.33 7.72 6.20
C GLN A 36 -4.86 7.66 6.29
N ILE A 37 -5.58 8.53 5.59
CA ILE A 37 -7.04 8.50 5.53
C ILE A 37 -7.52 7.18 4.92
N ALA A 38 -7.00 6.79 3.75
CA ALA A 38 -7.34 5.52 3.09
C ALA A 38 -7.12 4.32 4.03
N ARG A 39 -5.96 4.28 4.67
CA ARG A 39 -5.63 3.24 5.64
C ARG A 39 -6.60 3.21 6.82
N LEU A 40 -6.94 4.36 7.40
CA LEU A 40 -7.85 4.44 8.54
C LEU A 40 -9.29 4.07 8.15
N MET A 41 -9.74 4.42 6.96
CA MET A 41 -11.05 3.99 6.43
C MET A 41 -11.16 2.46 6.39
N VAL A 42 -10.09 1.78 6.01
CA VAL A 42 -10.01 0.31 6.05
C VAL A 42 -9.91 -0.19 7.50
N LYS A 43 -8.97 0.36 8.29
CA LYS A 43 -8.68 -0.10 9.65
C LYS A 43 -9.89 -0.03 10.59
N PHE A 44 -10.69 1.03 10.48
CA PHE A 44 -11.89 1.22 11.30
C PHE A 44 -13.13 0.51 10.74
N GLY A 45 -12.98 -0.26 9.66
CA GLY A 45 -14.07 -1.01 9.04
C GLY A 45 -15.12 -0.13 8.34
N ILE A 46 -14.80 1.16 8.08
CA ILE A 46 -15.75 2.08 7.45
C ILE A 46 -16.04 1.63 6.01
N LEU A 47 -15.01 1.23 5.26
CA LEU A 47 -15.23 0.74 3.90
C LEU A 47 -16.00 -0.59 3.87
N ASP A 48 -15.83 -1.47 4.86
CA ASP A 48 -16.63 -2.69 4.99
C ASP A 48 -18.10 -2.36 5.23
N LEU A 49 -18.38 -1.44 6.15
CA LEU A 49 -19.76 -0.99 6.43
C LEU A 49 -20.43 -0.37 5.20
N LEU A 50 -19.69 0.39 4.39
CA LEU A 50 -20.20 0.98 3.16
C LEU A 50 -20.39 -0.06 2.06
N ARG A 51 -19.53 -1.09 1.97
CA ARG A 51 -19.69 -2.21 1.05
C ARG A 51 -20.97 -3.00 1.34
N ASP A 52 -21.26 -3.21 2.62
CA ASP A 52 -22.36 -4.04 3.10
C ASP A 52 -23.69 -3.26 3.20
N SER A 53 -23.75 -2.02 2.67
CA SER A 53 -24.92 -1.17 2.66
C SER A 53 -25.27 -0.71 1.24
N ASP A 54 -26.32 -1.25 0.66
CA ASP A 54 -26.80 -0.90 -0.69
C ASP A 54 -27.22 0.57 -0.81
N GLU A 55 -27.82 1.11 0.25
CA GLU A 55 -28.32 2.50 0.28
C GLU A 55 -27.25 3.50 0.78
N GLY A 56 -26.13 3.00 1.27
CA GLY A 56 -25.11 3.81 1.95
C GLY A 56 -25.46 4.15 3.38
N LEU A 57 -24.58 4.87 4.07
CA LEU A 57 -24.69 5.21 5.49
C LEU A 57 -24.42 6.71 5.72
N THR A 58 -25.13 7.32 6.68
CA THR A 58 -24.88 8.69 7.13
C THR A 58 -23.70 8.74 8.11
N VAL A 59 -23.24 9.95 8.42
CA VAL A 59 -22.18 10.18 9.42
C VAL A 59 -22.59 9.60 10.79
N GLU A 60 -23.83 9.80 11.19
CA GLU A 60 -24.36 9.34 12.49
C GLU A 60 -24.44 7.82 12.55
N GLU A 61 -24.89 7.17 11.48
CA GLU A 61 -24.94 5.71 11.38
C GLU A 61 -23.53 5.12 11.41
N LEU A 62 -22.56 5.71 10.70
CA LEU A 62 -21.17 5.29 10.73
C LEU A 62 -20.56 5.49 12.14
N SER A 63 -20.83 6.62 12.79
CA SER A 63 -20.39 6.89 14.16
C SER A 63 -20.92 5.84 15.13
N ALA A 64 -22.21 5.53 15.06
CA ALA A 64 -22.84 4.51 15.91
C ALA A 64 -22.27 3.11 15.70
N LYS A 65 -21.99 2.73 14.44
CA LYS A 65 -21.48 1.40 14.07
C LYS A 65 -19.98 1.23 14.40
N THR A 66 -19.17 2.27 14.27
CA THR A 66 -17.71 2.20 14.49
C THR A 66 -17.30 2.54 15.93
N GLY A 67 -18.15 3.23 16.68
CA GLY A 67 -17.82 3.79 18.00
C GLY A 67 -16.93 5.05 17.92
N LEU A 68 -16.62 5.55 16.72
CA LEU A 68 -15.90 6.79 16.54
C LEU A 68 -16.83 7.99 16.72
N SER A 69 -16.28 9.13 17.16
CA SER A 69 -17.06 10.36 17.26
C SER A 69 -17.56 10.83 15.89
N VAL A 70 -18.69 11.53 15.87
CA VAL A 70 -19.23 12.18 14.67
C VAL A 70 -18.17 13.08 14.01
N TYR A 71 -17.38 13.80 14.81
CA TYR A 71 -16.27 14.62 14.29
C TYR A 71 -15.22 13.78 13.55
N ALA A 72 -14.81 12.64 14.12
CA ALA A 72 -13.82 11.77 13.47
C ALA A 72 -14.37 11.19 12.15
N ILE A 73 -15.63 10.75 12.13
CA ILE A 73 -16.28 10.27 10.90
C ILE A 73 -16.35 11.37 9.85
N LYS A 74 -16.74 12.61 10.24
CA LYS A 74 -16.75 13.73 9.31
C LYS A 74 -15.39 14.00 8.66
N ILE A 75 -14.32 14.04 9.45
CA ILE A 75 -12.96 14.23 8.92
C ILE A 75 -12.61 13.12 7.92
N LEU A 76 -12.89 11.86 8.28
CA LEU A 76 -12.59 10.72 7.43
C LEU A 76 -13.42 10.72 6.14
N THR A 77 -14.71 11.01 6.22
CA THR A 77 -15.59 11.05 5.04
C THR A 77 -15.28 12.25 4.13
N ASP A 78 -15.06 13.44 4.66
CA ASP A 78 -14.75 14.64 3.87
C ASP A 78 -13.41 14.47 3.11
N ALA A 79 -12.38 13.97 3.79
CA ALA A 79 -11.10 13.68 3.15
C ALA A 79 -11.20 12.53 2.13
N SER A 80 -12.00 11.50 2.42
CA SER A 80 -12.21 10.37 1.51
C SER A 80 -13.01 10.74 0.26
N LEU A 81 -13.97 11.66 0.36
CA LEU A 81 -14.65 12.26 -0.80
C LEU A 81 -13.66 13.00 -1.69
N SER A 82 -12.81 13.84 -1.10
CA SER A 82 -11.79 14.60 -1.83
C SER A 82 -10.79 13.69 -2.55
N ALA A 83 -10.47 12.53 -1.95
CA ALA A 83 -9.58 11.52 -2.51
C ALA A 83 -10.28 10.55 -3.47
N GLY A 84 -11.60 10.63 -3.66
CA GLY A 84 -12.36 9.74 -4.52
C GLY A 84 -12.52 8.31 -3.98
N ILE A 85 -12.35 8.11 -2.67
CA ILE A 85 -12.46 6.80 -2.00
C ILE A 85 -13.93 6.42 -1.79
N ILE A 86 -14.77 7.39 -1.51
CA ILE A 86 -16.22 7.24 -1.33
C ILE A 86 -16.97 8.25 -2.18
N LEU A 87 -18.28 8.04 -2.30
CA LEU A 87 -19.23 8.94 -2.94
C LEU A 87 -20.26 9.39 -1.92
N VAL A 88 -20.99 10.48 -2.21
CA VAL A 88 -22.10 10.96 -1.39
C VAL A 88 -23.33 11.23 -2.25
N ASN A 89 -24.48 10.82 -1.76
CA ASN A 89 -25.77 11.27 -2.27
C ASN A 89 -26.17 12.54 -1.49
N THR A 90 -26.18 13.68 -2.17
CA THR A 90 -26.44 14.99 -1.56
C THR A 90 -27.91 15.22 -1.14
N ASP A 91 -28.84 14.38 -1.62
CA ASP A 91 -30.26 14.48 -1.23
C ASP A 91 -30.53 13.74 0.09
N THR A 92 -29.72 12.75 0.41
CA THR A 92 -29.90 11.87 1.58
C THR A 92 -28.75 11.91 2.58
N ASP A 93 -27.66 12.63 2.28
CA ASP A 93 -26.41 12.69 3.03
C ASP A 93 -25.80 11.29 3.31
N ARG A 94 -26.06 10.32 2.42
CA ARG A 94 -25.56 8.96 2.54
C ARG A 94 -24.30 8.75 1.72
N PHE A 95 -23.31 8.15 2.34
CA PHE A 95 -22.04 7.78 1.72
C PHE A 95 -22.09 6.35 1.19
N THR A 96 -21.52 6.15 0.02
CA THR A 96 -21.40 4.84 -0.62
C THR A 96 -19.95 4.59 -1.05
N LEU A 97 -19.60 3.32 -1.28
CA LEU A 97 -18.27 2.93 -1.70
C LEU A 97 -18.03 3.30 -3.18
N SER A 98 -16.91 3.95 -3.48
CA SER A 98 -16.46 4.14 -4.87
C SER A 98 -15.70 2.89 -5.37
N LYS A 99 -15.38 2.85 -6.68
CA LYS A 99 -14.47 1.83 -7.24
C LYS A 99 -13.08 1.88 -6.59
N THR A 100 -12.57 3.08 -6.28
CA THR A 100 -11.30 3.24 -5.57
C THR A 100 -11.39 2.63 -4.17
N GLY A 101 -12.45 2.93 -3.43
CA GLY A 101 -12.69 2.34 -2.11
C GLY A 101 -12.84 0.82 -2.16
N TRP A 102 -13.50 0.31 -3.19
CA TRP A 102 -13.60 -1.14 -3.42
C TRP A 102 -12.22 -1.80 -3.56
N PHE A 103 -11.33 -1.25 -4.39
CA PHE A 103 -9.97 -1.80 -4.54
C PHE A 103 -9.11 -1.63 -3.28
N LEU A 104 -9.22 -0.52 -2.56
CA LEU A 104 -8.56 -0.35 -1.26
C LEU A 104 -8.95 -1.45 -0.27
N LEU A 105 -10.19 -1.92 -0.33
CA LEU A 105 -10.72 -2.94 0.56
C LEU A 105 -10.40 -4.36 0.09
N THR A 106 -10.49 -4.63 -1.22
CA THR A 106 -10.56 -6.01 -1.74
C THR A 106 -9.35 -6.46 -2.53
N ASP A 107 -8.54 -5.53 -3.08
CA ASP A 107 -7.39 -5.91 -3.89
C ASP A 107 -6.20 -6.33 -3.01
N PRO A 108 -5.75 -7.60 -3.11
CA PRO A 108 -4.66 -8.09 -2.26
C PRO A 108 -3.35 -7.33 -2.45
N ALA A 109 -3.01 -6.91 -3.68
CA ALA A 109 -1.80 -6.13 -3.95
C ALA A 109 -1.84 -4.78 -3.24
N THR A 110 -2.97 -4.07 -3.35
CA THR A 110 -3.17 -2.79 -2.67
C THR A 110 -3.07 -2.94 -1.15
N ARG A 111 -3.64 -4.03 -0.59
CA ARG A 111 -3.62 -4.29 0.85
C ARG A 111 -2.20 -4.53 1.37
N VAL A 112 -1.44 -5.42 0.76
CA VAL A 112 -0.05 -5.68 1.20
C VAL A 112 0.84 -4.45 1.03
N ASN A 113 0.60 -3.63 0.00
CA ASN A 113 1.34 -2.38 -0.20
C ASN A 113 1.03 -1.34 0.88
N ILE A 114 -0.24 -1.21 1.30
CA ILE A 114 -0.63 -0.31 2.38
C ILE A 114 0.03 -0.74 3.69
N ASP A 115 -0.07 -2.02 4.04
CA ASP A 115 0.49 -2.55 5.28
C ASP A 115 2.01 -2.40 5.31
N PHE A 116 2.70 -2.77 4.24
CA PHE A 116 4.15 -2.61 4.12
C PHE A 116 4.58 -1.14 4.23
N ASN A 117 3.97 -0.25 3.46
CA ASN A 117 4.33 1.16 3.50
C ASN A 117 4.07 1.77 4.88
N HIS A 118 2.97 1.40 5.55
CA HIS A 118 2.67 1.96 6.86
C HIS A 118 3.59 1.42 7.95
N ASP A 119 3.73 0.09 8.02
CA ASP A 119 4.36 -0.58 9.16
C ASP A 119 5.89 -0.58 9.03
N VAL A 120 6.42 -0.66 7.81
CA VAL A 120 7.85 -0.76 7.55
C VAL A 120 8.46 0.59 7.17
N ASN A 121 7.86 1.29 6.20
CA ASN A 121 8.53 2.43 5.55
C ASN A 121 8.16 3.80 6.11
N TYR A 122 6.92 3.98 6.59
CA TYR A 122 6.34 5.31 6.78
C TYR A 122 7.18 6.24 7.66
N GLN A 123 7.63 5.75 8.80
CA GLN A 123 8.48 6.52 9.72
C GLN A 123 9.88 6.73 9.15
N GLY A 124 10.44 5.70 8.50
CA GLY A 124 11.76 5.75 7.90
C GLY A 124 11.86 6.73 6.73
N MET A 125 10.76 6.95 6.00
CA MET A 125 10.72 7.90 4.86
C MET A 125 11.00 9.35 5.27
N PHE A 126 10.77 9.71 6.54
CA PHE A 126 11.16 11.02 7.06
C PHE A 126 12.68 11.29 6.95
N TYR A 127 13.48 10.24 6.95
CA TYR A 127 14.94 10.28 6.85
C TYR A 127 15.47 9.98 5.43
N LEU A 128 14.60 10.00 4.41
CA LEU A 128 15.00 9.69 3.03
C LEU A 128 16.08 10.65 2.51
N GLU A 129 15.98 11.94 2.83
CA GLU A 129 16.98 12.93 2.42
C GLU A 129 18.35 12.60 3.03
N GLU A 130 18.41 12.25 4.32
CA GLU A 130 19.64 11.82 4.99
C GLU A 130 20.20 10.57 4.33
N ALA A 131 19.35 9.56 4.08
CA ALA A 131 19.77 8.32 3.45
C ALA A 131 20.38 8.52 2.06
N LEU A 132 19.80 9.40 1.23
CA LEU A 132 20.31 9.72 -0.10
C LEU A 132 21.64 10.48 -0.06
N LYS A 133 21.82 11.38 0.91
CA LYS A 133 23.07 12.14 1.06
C LYS A 133 24.23 11.27 1.57
N GLU A 134 23.94 10.34 2.46
CA GLU A 134 24.96 9.56 3.15
C GLU A 134 25.18 8.16 2.57
N GLY A 135 24.33 7.73 1.62
CA GLY A 135 24.42 6.40 1.00
C GLY A 135 24.22 5.23 1.95
N ARG A 136 23.47 5.45 3.05
CA ARG A 136 23.14 4.43 4.05
C ARG A 136 21.65 4.45 4.40
N PRO A 137 21.05 3.37 4.92
CA PRO A 137 19.63 3.31 5.23
C PRO A 137 19.28 4.08 6.52
N ALA A 138 19.38 5.42 6.51
CA ALA A 138 19.22 6.29 7.70
C ALA A 138 17.85 6.13 8.39
N GLY A 139 16.79 5.80 7.63
CA GLY A 139 15.45 5.57 8.17
C GLY A 139 15.33 4.29 9.01
N LEU A 140 16.29 3.37 8.90
CA LEU A 140 16.28 2.12 9.64
C LEU A 140 16.34 2.33 11.17
N LYS A 141 16.92 3.45 11.62
CA LYS A 141 16.94 3.86 13.03
C LYS A 141 15.56 3.94 13.72
N CYS A 142 14.47 4.01 12.94
CA CYS A 142 13.11 3.95 13.48
C CYS A 142 12.72 2.53 13.95
N LEU A 143 13.42 1.50 13.47
CA LEU A 143 13.17 0.09 13.77
C LEU A 143 14.27 -0.53 14.64
N GLY A 144 15.52 -0.15 14.41
CA GLY A 144 16.68 -0.63 15.16
C GLY A 144 18.01 -0.10 14.62
N ASP A 145 19.09 -0.54 15.22
CA ASP A 145 20.46 -0.12 14.89
C ASP A 145 21.20 -1.29 14.19
N TRP A 146 20.91 -1.46 12.92
CA TRP A 146 21.54 -2.47 12.06
C TRP A 146 22.07 -1.82 10.78
N PRO A 147 23.12 -2.38 10.15
CA PRO A 147 23.62 -1.91 8.85
C PRO A 147 22.56 -2.00 7.74
N THR A 148 21.76 -3.07 7.75
CA THR A 148 20.61 -3.26 6.86
C THR A 148 19.45 -3.87 7.65
N ILE A 149 18.25 -3.85 7.09
CA ILE A 149 17.07 -4.43 7.75
C ILE A 149 17.17 -5.95 7.90
N TYR A 150 17.97 -6.60 7.06
CA TYR A 150 18.09 -8.08 7.04
C TYR A 150 18.66 -8.64 8.33
N GLU A 151 19.61 -7.95 8.97
CA GLU A 151 20.16 -8.35 10.27
C GLU A 151 19.13 -8.21 11.40
N GLY A 152 18.16 -7.31 11.22
CA GLY A 152 17.14 -7.02 12.20
C GLY A 152 15.81 -7.76 12.02
N LEU A 153 15.60 -8.50 10.92
CA LEU A 153 14.28 -9.06 10.57
C LEU A 153 13.65 -9.87 11.70
N SER A 154 14.41 -10.70 12.41
CA SER A 154 13.91 -11.51 13.53
C SER A 154 13.64 -10.72 14.80
N GLN A 155 14.10 -9.48 14.89
CA GLN A 155 13.98 -8.59 16.05
C GLN A 155 12.94 -7.48 15.83
N LEU A 156 12.41 -7.35 14.62
CA LEU A 156 11.36 -6.38 14.32
C LEU A 156 10.11 -6.66 15.15
N PRO A 157 9.32 -5.62 15.49
CA PRO A 157 7.99 -5.82 16.07
C PRO A 157 7.13 -6.77 15.22
N GLU A 158 6.33 -7.62 15.85
CA GLU A 158 5.54 -8.66 15.18
C GLU A 158 4.72 -8.13 13.99
N GLN A 159 4.06 -6.97 14.16
CA GLN A 159 3.29 -6.36 13.08
C GLN A 159 4.16 -5.95 11.90
N VAL A 160 5.36 -5.41 12.15
CA VAL A 160 6.32 -5.03 11.10
C VAL A 160 6.82 -6.26 10.36
N GLN A 161 7.14 -7.33 11.08
CA GLN A 161 7.51 -8.62 10.47
C GLN A 161 6.38 -9.17 9.58
N LYS A 162 5.14 -9.16 10.08
CA LYS A 162 3.97 -9.62 9.33
C LYS A 162 3.80 -8.84 8.02
N SER A 163 3.94 -7.52 8.06
CA SER A 163 3.79 -6.66 6.88
C SER A 163 4.97 -6.83 5.92
N TRP A 164 6.20 -6.99 6.43
CA TRP A 164 7.38 -7.28 5.62
C TRP A 164 7.22 -8.59 4.85
N PHE A 165 6.98 -9.70 5.56
CA PHE A 165 6.86 -11.01 4.92
C PHE A 165 5.60 -11.13 4.07
N GLY A 166 4.52 -10.46 4.44
CA GLY A 166 3.30 -10.40 3.62
C GLY A 166 3.54 -9.78 2.26
N PHE A 167 4.29 -8.66 2.22
CA PHE A 167 4.68 -7.98 0.99
C PHE A 167 5.63 -8.86 0.16
N ASP A 168 6.70 -9.36 0.77
CA ASP A 168 7.71 -10.17 0.11
C ASP A 168 7.10 -11.41 -0.54
N HIS A 169 6.33 -12.18 0.22
CA HIS A 169 5.67 -13.38 -0.29
C HIS A 169 4.61 -13.08 -1.35
N PHE A 170 3.88 -11.98 -1.23
CA PHE A 170 2.90 -11.62 -2.24
C PHE A 170 3.56 -11.45 -3.61
N TYR A 171 4.72 -10.79 -3.66
CA TYR A 171 5.40 -10.53 -4.94
C TYR A 171 6.28 -11.69 -5.41
N SER A 172 6.85 -12.49 -4.52
CA SER A 172 7.73 -13.62 -4.89
C SER A 172 6.97 -14.89 -5.25
N ASP A 173 5.97 -15.28 -4.45
CA ASP A 173 5.32 -16.59 -4.55
C ASP A 173 4.64 -16.84 -5.91
N HIS A 174 4.21 -15.78 -6.60
CA HIS A 174 3.56 -15.88 -7.92
C HIS A 174 4.49 -16.39 -9.03
N SER A 175 5.81 -16.21 -8.88
CA SER A 175 6.79 -16.67 -9.87
C SER A 175 7.30 -18.09 -9.63
N PHE A 176 7.04 -18.68 -8.47
CA PHE A 176 7.63 -19.96 -8.06
C PHE A 176 7.31 -21.11 -9.01
N GLU A 177 6.05 -21.28 -9.39
CA GLU A 177 5.66 -22.39 -10.28
C GLU A 177 6.31 -22.31 -11.65
N GLU A 178 6.42 -21.10 -12.19
CA GLU A 178 7.04 -20.88 -13.50
C GLU A 178 8.56 -21.06 -13.42
N ALA A 179 9.19 -20.50 -12.39
CA ALA A 179 10.62 -20.70 -12.14
C ALA A 179 10.98 -22.17 -11.96
N LEU A 180 10.23 -22.91 -11.13
CA LEU A 180 10.47 -24.34 -10.92
C LEU A 180 10.33 -25.15 -12.20
N LYS A 181 9.34 -24.86 -13.06
CA LYS A 181 9.20 -25.53 -14.38
C LYS A 181 10.45 -25.31 -15.26
N ILE A 182 10.98 -24.10 -15.27
CA ILE A 182 12.19 -23.75 -16.05
C ILE A 182 13.41 -24.47 -15.47
N GLU A 183 13.64 -24.34 -14.17
CA GLU A 183 14.80 -24.93 -13.51
C GLU A 183 14.81 -26.47 -13.59
N PHE A 184 13.71 -27.12 -13.29
CA PHE A 184 13.64 -28.57 -13.31
C PHE A 184 13.56 -29.18 -14.72
N SER A 185 13.31 -28.36 -15.75
CA SER A 185 13.45 -28.82 -17.15
C SER A 185 14.89 -29.19 -17.51
N GLN A 186 15.88 -28.69 -16.78
CA GLN A 186 17.30 -28.97 -16.94
C GLN A 186 17.78 -30.17 -16.10
N HIS A 187 16.90 -30.83 -15.36
CA HIS A 187 17.21 -31.96 -14.46
C HIS A 187 18.36 -31.65 -13.48
N PRO A 188 18.37 -30.54 -12.74
CA PRO A 188 19.44 -30.20 -11.83
C PRO A 188 19.56 -31.26 -10.69
N GLN A 189 20.76 -31.62 -10.31
CA GLN A 189 21.02 -32.52 -9.15
C GLN A 189 20.98 -31.74 -7.83
N THR A 190 21.27 -30.44 -7.87
CA THR A 190 21.26 -29.54 -6.72
C THR A 190 20.76 -28.16 -7.16
N LEU A 191 19.99 -27.51 -6.28
CA LEU A 191 19.53 -26.15 -6.45
C LEU A 191 19.95 -25.33 -5.24
N MET A 192 20.49 -24.15 -5.45
CA MET A 192 20.80 -23.20 -4.38
C MET A 192 19.89 -21.99 -4.51
N ASP A 193 19.06 -21.74 -3.51
CA ASP A 193 18.22 -20.57 -3.38
C ASP A 193 18.99 -19.48 -2.61
N VAL A 194 19.51 -18.48 -3.32
CA VAL A 194 20.25 -17.36 -2.73
C VAL A 194 19.30 -16.26 -2.29
N GLY A 195 19.25 -15.96 -0.99
CA GLY A 195 18.28 -15.03 -0.41
C GLY A 195 16.90 -15.64 -0.24
N GLY A 196 16.82 -16.95 -0.04
CA GLY A 196 15.59 -17.74 0.04
C GLY A 196 14.61 -17.35 1.16
N ASN A 197 14.87 -16.26 1.87
CA ASN A 197 14.01 -15.66 2.90
C ASN A 197 13.50 -16.72 3.91
N THR A 198 12.20 -17.02 3.90
CA THR A 198 11.59 -18.03 4.78
C THR A 198 11.68 -19.46 4.21
N GLY A 199 12.37 -19.67 3.11
CA GLY A 199 12.55 -20.96 2.46
C GLY A 199 11.34 -21.48 1.70
N ARG A 200 10.35 -20.63 1.42
CA ARG A 200 9.12 -21.06 0.72
C ARG A 200 9.38 -21.63 -0.67
N PHE A 201 10.34 -21.06 -1.41
CA PHE A 201 10.69 -21.58 -2.74
C PHE A 201 11.27 -22.99 -2.64
N ALA A 202 12.18 -23.22 -1.69
CA ALA A 202 12.82 -24.52 -1.47
C ALA A 202 11.86 -25.62 -0.96
N LEU A 203 10.67 -25.23 -0.46
CA LEU A 203 9.65 -26.15 0.06
C LEU A 203 8.53 -26.47 -0.96
N ARG A 204 8.61 -25.91 -2.17
CA ARG A 204 7.65 -26.17 -3.28
C ARG A 204 8.10 -27.36 -4.11
#